data_7cd789fecbbca73a43ecf5ea43c9e60f
#
_entry.id   7cd789fecbbca73a43ecf5ea43c9e60f
#
_cell.length_a   1.000
_cell.length_b   1.000
_cell.length_c   1.000
_cell.angle_alpha   90.00
_cell.angle_beta   90.00
_cell.angle_gamma   90.00
#
_symmetry.space_group_name_H-M   'P 1'
#
loop_
_entity.id
_entity.type
_entity.pdbx_description
1 polymer ?
#
loop_
_entity_poly.entity_id
_entity_poly.type
_entity_poly.pdbx_seq_one_letter_code
_entity_poly.pdbx_strand_id
1 'polypeptide(L)'
;MLNRLALSSIVALSLGASASAAPLPKPATFGICSACHKVEKGAPNTIGPNLWAVGGTKAGDVKGFAFSPAMKNSKVKWTKANLVAFIQEPQKVVPGNRMPFGGLKNPESAAAIADYILSLK
;
A
#
# COMPACT_ATOMS: atom_id res chain seq x y z
N MET A 1 10.84 -69.50 2.15
CA MET A 1 11.57 -68.28 2.45
C MET A 1 10.86 -67.14 1.76
N LEU A 2 10.04 -66.37 2.52
CA LEU A 2 9.30 -65.21 1.96
C LEU A 2 10.15 -63.97 2.19
N ASN A 3 10.56 -63.32 1.11
CA ASN A 3 11.31 -62.10 1.12
C ASN A 3 10.30 -60.94 1.15
N ARG A 4 10.16 -60.26 2.28
CA ARG A 4 9.31 -59.05 2.37
C ARG A 4 10.15 -57.86 1.97
N LEU A 5 9.88 -57.32 0.77
CA LEU A 5 10.36 -56.02 0.33
C LEU A 5 9.52 -54.93 1.01
N ALA A 6 10.14 -54.24 1.93
CA ALA A 6 9.54 -53.03 2.53
C ALA A 6 9.70 -51.87 1.54
N LEU A 7 8.59 -51.39 0.96
CA LEU A 7 8.57 -50.13 0.25
C LEU A 7 8.55 -48.97 1.26
N SER A 8 9.65 -48.28 1.39
CA SER A 8 9.73 -47.04 2.14
C SER A 8 9.18 -45.90 1.24
N SER A 9 7.95 -45.46 1.51
CA SER A 9 7.40 -44.30 0.86
C SER A 9 8.05 -43.04 1.43
N ILE A 10 8.88 -42.39 0.65
CA ILE A 10 9.41 -41.05 0.96
C ILE A 10 8.32 -40.02 0.63
N VAL A 11 7.69 -39.49 1.68
CA VAL A 11 6.79 -38.32 1.53
C VAL A 11 7.66 -37.08 1.40
N ALA A 12 7.81 -36.59 0.18
CA ALA A 12 8.46 -35.32 -0.07
C ALA A 12 7.52 -34.18 0.38
N LEU A 13 7.84 -33.58 1.52
CA LEU A 13 7.16 -32.40 2.02
C LEU A 13 7.64 -31.20 1.20
N SER A 14 6.88 -30.82 0.17
CA SER A 14 7.15 -29.61 -0.59
C SER A 14 6.78 -28.39 0.27
N LEU A 15 7.78 -27.72 0.86
CA LEU A 15 7.60 -26.40 1.43
C LEU A 15 7.35 -25.42 0.27
N GLY A 16 6.08 -25.11 0.04
CA GLY A 16 5.70 -24.03 -0.85
C GLY A 16 6.17 -22.71 -0.26
N ALA A 17 7.24 -22.14 -0.79
CA ALA A 17 7.64 -20.78 -0.47
C ALA A 17 6.57 -19.84 -1.03
N SER A 18 5.79 -19.17 -0.16
CA SER A 18 4.88 -18.09 -0.55
C SER A 18 5.73 -16.90 -0.98
N ALA A 19 5.94 -16.74 -2.29
CA ALA A 19 6.55 -15.54 -2.83
C ALA A 19 5.57 -14.36 -2.70
N SER A 20 6.01 -13.26 -2.04
CA SER A 20 5.26 -12.01 -2.06
C SER A 20 5.12 -11.52 -3.50
N ALA A 21 3.90 -11.15 -3.90
CA ALA A 21 3.66 -10.57 -5.22
C ALA A 21 4.44 -9.25 -5.35
N ALA A 22 5.07 -9.03 -6.51
CA ALA A 22 5.68 -7.73 -6.82
C ALA A 22 4.60 -6.65 -6.89
N PRO A 23 4.94 -5.37 -6.60
CA PRO A 23 4.04 -4.25 -6.82
C PRO A 23 3.52 -4.20 -8.26
N LEU A 24 2.31 -3.69 -8.45
CA LEU A 24 1.79 -3.40 -9.77
C LEU A 24 2.70 -2.40 -10.51
N PRO A 25 2.66 -2.34 -11.85
CA PRO A 25 3.31 -1.28 -12.58
C PRO A 25 2.80 0.09 -12.11
N LYS A 26 3.73 1.03 -11.91
CA LYS A 26 3.39 2.39 -11.48
C LYS A 26 2.58 3.10 -12.57
N PRO A 27 1.35 3.56 -12.30
CA PRO A 27 0.58 4.33 -13.27
C PRO A 27 1.29 5.63 -13.63
N ALA A 28 1.19 6.07 -14.88
CA ALA A 28 1.77 7.36 -15.31
C ALA A 28 1.24 8.54 -14.48
N THR A 29 -0.04 8.51 -14.12
CA THR A 29 -0.68 9.54 -13.29
C THR A 29 -0.11 9.60 -11.87
N PHE A 30 0.58 8.57 -11.38
CA PHE A 30 1.26 8.59 -10.09
C PHE A 30 2.43 9.59 -10.04
N GLY A 31 2.90 10.08 -11.19
CA GLY A 31 3.96 11.09 -11.25
C GLY A 31 3.70 12.30 -10.37
N ILE A 32 2.45 12.74 -10.26
CA ILE A 32 2.03 13.83 -9.37
C ILE A 32 2.33 13.49 -7.90
N CYS A 33 2.13 12.24 -7.50
CA CYS A 33 2.38 11.76 -6.14
C CYS A 33 3.88 11.57 -5.86
N SER A 34 4.63 11.10 -6.86
CA SER A 34 6.07 10.83 -6.77
C SER A 34 6.90 12.05 -6.43
N ALA A 35 6.39 13.25 -6.69
CA ALA A 35 7.08 14.50 -6.31
C ALA A 35 7.30 14.61 -4.79
N CYS A 36 6.43 13.98 -4.00
CA CYS A 36 6.43 14.09 -2.54
C CYS A 36 6.54 12.74 -1.82
N HIS A 37 6.14 11.64 -2.45
CA HIS A 37 6.07 10.31 -1.84
C HIS A 37 7.08 9.32 -2.42
N LYS A 38 7.84 8.66 -1.55
CA LYS A 38 8.60 7.46 -1.89
C LYS A 38 7.68 6.24 -1.82
N VAL A 39 8.07 5.15 -2.46
CA VAL A 39 7.28 3.91 -2.54
C VAL A 39 8.13 2.65 -2.34
N GLU A 40 9.36 2.78 -1.92
CA GLU A 40 10.26 1.65 -1.69
C GLU A 40 10.32 1.31 -0.20
N LYS A 41 10.41 0.02 0.09
CA LYS A 41 10.56 -0.47 1.46
C LYS A 41 11.79 0.14 2.13
N GLY A 42 11.61 0.76 3.27
CA GLY A 42 12.69 1.36 4.05
C GLY A 42 13.18 2.72 3.53
N ALA A 43 12.62 3.26 2.45
CA ALA A 43 12.95 4.60 2.00
C ALA A 43 12.52 5.65 3.04
N PRO A 44 13.28 6.76 3.17
CA PRO A 44 12.94 7.81 4.12
C PRO A 44 11.66 8.54 3.70
N ASN A 45 10.94 9.07 4.70
CA ASN A 45 9.92 10.09 4.44
C ASN A 45 10.61 11.35 3.91
N THR A 46 9.93 12.06 3.01
CA THR A 46 10.42 13.29 2.42
C THR A 46 9.39 14.40 2.64
N ILE A 47 8.93 15.08 1.61
CA ILE A 47 7.84 16.07 1.70
C ILE A 47 6.56 15.39 2.18
N GLY A 48 6.28 14.19 1.68
CA GLY A 48 5.22 13.31 2.16
C GLY A 48 5.75 12.03 2.79
N PRO A 49 4.89 11.26 3.46
CA PRO A 49 5.29 9.96 4.01
C PRO A 49 5.59 8.95 2.90
N ASN A 50 6.49 8.01 3.19
CA ASN A 50 6.68 6.84 2.33
C ASN A 50 5.37 6.03 2.28
N LEU A 51 4.91 5.69 1.10
CA LEU A 51 3.66 4.96 0.89
C LEU A 51 3.82 3.43 0.89
N TRP A 52 5.05 2.94 1.10
CA TRP A 52 5.25 1.50 1.21
C TRP A 52 4.44 0.94 2.38
N ALA A 53 3.67 -0.11 2.11
CA ALA A 53 2.86 -0.84 3.10
C ALA A 53 1.80 0.00 3.83
N VAL A 54 1.35 1.14 3.28
CA VAL A 54 0.27 1.94 3.89
C VAL A 54 -1.11 1.34 3.66
N GLY A 55 -1.30 0.52 2.63
CA GLY A 55 -2.59 -0.11 2.33
C GLY A 55 -3.14 -0.86 3.55
N GLY A 56 -4.40 -0.63 3.88
CA GLY A 56 -5.06 -1.25 5.03
C GLY A 56 -4.71 -0.66 6.40
N THR A 57 -3.73 0.25 6.48
CA THR A 57 -3.38 0.91 7.75
C THR A 57 -4.27 2.11 8.02
N LYS A 58 -4.24 2.61 9.25
CA LYS A 58 -4.96 3.82 9.65
C LYS A 58 -4.23 5.06 9.14
N ALA A 59 -4.98 6.07 8.72
CA ALA A 59 -4.42 7.38 8.39
C ALA A 59 -3.57 7.93 9.54
N GLY A 60 -2.42 8.52 9.20
CA GLY A 60 -1.52 9.11 10.17
C GLY A 60 -0.60 8.12 10.90
N ASP A 61 -0.56 6.85 10.51
CA ASP A 61 0.22 5.81 11.20
C ASP A 61 1.66 5.64 10.68
N VAL A 62 2.06 6.28 9.59
CA VAL A 62 3.44 6.17 9.11
C VAL A 62 4.39 6.75 10.14
N LYS A 63 5.31 5.92 10.63
CA LYS A 63 6.28 6.32 11.66
C LYS A 63 7.25 7.38 11.14
N GLY A 64 7.57 8.34 12.01
CA GLY A 64 8.59 9.34 11.73
C GLY A 64 8.14 10.48 10.82
N PHE A 65 6.90 10.50 10.38
CA PHE A 65 6.36 11.62 9.60
C PHE A 65 5.48 12.53 10.47
N ALA A 66 5.66 13.84 10.33
CA ALA A 66 4.92 14.84 11.08
C ALA A 66 3.57 15.14 10.41
N PHE A 67 2.57 14.31 10.68
CA PHE A 67 1.21 14.53 10.19
C PHE A 67 0.53 15.71 10.86
N SER A 68 -0.47 16.29 10.18
CA SER A 68 -1.39 17.25 10.81
C SER A 68 -2.16 16.59 11.96
N PRO A 69 -2.64 17.36 12.94
CA PRO A 69 -3.55 16.82 13.95
C PRO A 69 -4.79 16.15 13.35
N ALA A 70 -5.35 16.73 12.28
CA ALA A 70 -6.49 16.16 11.56
C ALA A 70 -6.18 14.76 11.02
N MET A 71 -5.01 14.56 10.42
CA MET A 71 -4.61 13.25 9.91
C MET A 71 -4.35 12.26 11.04
N LYS A 72 -3.67 12.65 12.09
CA LYS A 72 -3.41 11.80 13.26
C LYS A 72 -4.68 11.36 13.97
N ASN A 73 -5.66 12.23 14.05
CA ASN A 73 -6.92 11.96 14.73
C ASN A 73 -7.97 11.31 13.81
N SER A 74 -7.69 11.18 12.53
CA SER A 74 -8.58 10.53 11.58
C SER A 74 -8.68 9.04 11.89
N LYS A 75 -9.89 8.50 11.79
CA LYS A 75 -10.16 7.06 11.94
C LYS A 75 -10.22 6.35 10.59
N VAL A 76 -9.91 7.03 9.52
CA VAL A 76 -9.94 6.48 8.16
C VAL A 76 -8.88 5.40 8.03
N LYS A 77 -9.29 4.26 7.49
CA LYS A 77 -8.35 3.20 7.04
C LYS A 77 -8.15 3.30 5.55
N TRP A 78 -6.95 3.04 5.10
CA TRP A 78 -6.59 3.11 3.68
C TRP A 78 -7.04 1.87 2.91
N THR A 79 -8.35 1.64 2.89
CA THR A 79 -9.00 0.70 1.98
C THR A 79 -9.01 1.27 0.57
N LYS A 80 -9.31 0.45 -0.45
CA LYS A 80 -9.42 0.96 -1.82
C LYS A 80 -10.44 2.10 -1.93
N ALA A 81 -11.63 1.94 -1.35
CA ALA A 81 -12.66 2.96 -1.41
C ALA A 81 -12.21 4.29 -0.78
N ASN A 82 -11.58 4.23 0.38
CA ASN A 82 -11.09 5.41 1.07
C ASN A 82 -9.89 6.06 0.37
N LEU A 83 -8.99 5.26 -0.21
CA LEU A 83 -7.89 5.79 -1.03
C LEU A 83 -8.41 6.50 -2.26
N VAL A 84 -9.36 5.92 -2.99
CA VAL A 84 -9.98 6.57 -4.15
C VAL A 84 -10.61 7.89 -3.75
N ALA A 85 -11.43 7.90 -2.70
CA ALA A 85 -12.08 9.11 -2.21
C ALA A 85 -11.07 10.19 -1.79
N PHE A 86 -10.02 9.80 -1.08
CA PHE A 86 -8.97 10.72 -0.64
C PHE A 86 -8.15 11.28 -1.81
N ILE A 87 -7.79 10.45 -2.78
CA ILE A 87 -7.07 10.90 -3.98
C ILE A 87 -7.91 11.90 -4.78
N GLN A 88 -9.21 11.68 -4.87
CA GLN A 88 -10.10 12.59 -5.60
C GLN A 88 -10.34 13.90 -4.85
N GLU A 89 -10.52 13.86 -3.54
CA GLU A 89 -10.85 15.01 -2.71
C GLU A 89 -10.23 14.91 -1.32
N PRO A 90 -8.92 15.19 -1.18
CA PRO A 90 -8.22 14.98 0.09
C PRO A 90 -8.82 15.75 1.26
N GLN A 91 -9.20 17.01 1.07
CA GLN A 91 -9.75 17.87 2.13
C GLN A 91 -11.18 17.49 2.52
N LYS A 92 -11.88 16.78 1.66
CA LYS A 92 -13.22 16.28 1.98
C LYS A 92 -13.16 15.04 2.88
N VAL A 93 -12.18 14.17 2.65
CA VAL A 93 -12.02 12.92 3.42
C VAL A 93 -11.33 13.18 4.75
N VAL A 94 -10.28 13.99 4.76
CA VAL A 94 -9.57 14.40 5.98
C VAL A 94 -9.43 15.92 5.99
N PRO A 95 -10.47 16.66 6.38
CA PRO A 95 -10.39 18.13 6.47
C PRO A 95 -9.27 18.55 7.43
N GLY A 96 -8.44 19.48 6.99
CA GLY A 96 -7.30 19.95 7.78
C GLY A 96 -6.01 19.15 7.56
N ASN A 97 -5.98 18.19 6.66
CA ASN A 97 -4.72 17.57 6.26
C ASN A 97 -3.82 18.59 5.55
N ARG A 98 -2.49 18.40 5.64
CA ARG A 98 -1.49 19.33 5.09
C ARG A 98 -0.94 18.89 3.74
N MET A 99 -1.50 17.89 3.10
CA MET A 99 -1.06 17.47 1.77
C MET A 99 -1.42 18.57 0.76
N PRO A 100 -0.45 19.22 0.11
CA PRO A 100 -0.72 20.33 -0.82
C PRO A 100 -1.14 19.81 -2.19
N PHE A 101 -2.24 19.08 -2.23
CA PHE A 101 -2.77 18.44 -3.43
C PHE A 101 -4.28 18.57 -3.46
N GLY A 102 -4.79 19.21 -4.53
CA GLY A 102 -6.21 19.50 -4.66
C GLY A 102 -7.08 18.33 -5.08
N GLY A 103 -6.50 17.23 -5.47
CA GLY A 103 -7.23 16.03 -5.87
C GLY A 103 -7.12 15.72 -7.36
N LEU A 104 -7.26 14.45 -7.68
CA LEU A 104 -7.35 13.91 -9.04
C LEU A 104 -8.77 13.40 -9.24
N LYS A 105 -9.59 14.17 -9.99
CA LYS A 105 -11.03 13.92 -10.07
C LYS A 105 -11.42 12.72 -10.92
N ASN A 106 -10.59 12.34 -11.89
CA ASN A 106 -10.90 11.22 -12.76
C ASN A 106 -10.95 9.90 -11.96
N PRO A 107 -12.09 9.20 -11.93
CA PRO A 107 -12.25 8.02 -11.09
C PRO A 107 -11.38 6.84 -11.52
N GLU A 108 -11.12 6.67 -12.82
CA GLU A 108 -10.27 5.58 -13.31
C GLU A 108 -8.82 5.81 -12.91
N SER A 109 -8.32 7.04 -13.02
CA SER A 109 -6.96 7.39 -12.60
C SER A 109 -6.79 7.25 -11.09
N ALA A 110 -7.77 7.70 -10.31
CA ALA A 110 -7.76 7.55 -8.86
C ALA A 110 -7.77 6.08 -8.43
N ALA A 111 -8.59 5.26 -9.09
CA ALA A 111 -8.64 3.81 -8.82
C ALA A 111 -7.32 3.12 -9.16
N ALA A 112 -6.68 3.46 -10.28
CA ALA A 112 -5.39 2.90 -10.67
C ALA A 112 -4.30 3.24 -9.66
N ILE A 113 -4.27 4.47 -9.17
CA ILE A 113 -3.33 4.90 -8.12
C ILE A 113 -3.61 4.16 -6.81
N ALA A 114 -4.88 4.02 -6.41
CA ALA A 114 -5.25 3.29 -5.21
C ALA A 114 -4.81 1.82 -5.28
N ASP A 115 -5.04 1.15 -6.41
CA ASP A 115 -4.61 -0.24 -6.63
C ASP A 115 -3.08 -0.37 -6.56
N TYR A 116 -2.36 0.59 -7.16
CA TYR A 116 -0.91 0.62 -7.07
C TYR A 116 -0.44 0.77 -5.62
N ILE A 117 -0.98 1.71 -4.86
CA ILE A 117 -0.62 1.91 -3.45
C ILE A 117 -0.89 0.64 -2.63
N LEU A 118 -2.04 -0.01 -2.83
CA LEU A 118 -2.38 -1.26 -2.15
C LEU A 118 -1.45 -2.42 -2.50
N SER A 119 -0.77 -2.36 -3.64
CA SER A 119 0.19 -3.37 -4.07
C SER A 119 1.58 -3.21 -3.43
N LEU A 120 1.85 -2.08 -2.75
CA LEU A 120 3.12 -1.78 -2.09
C LEU A 120 3.22 -2.48 -0.74
N LYS A 121 3.70 -3.73 -0.74
CA LYS A 121 3.81 -4.55 0.48
C LYS A 121 4.83 -5.69 0.35
#